data_56fefd5b765bc49f69811f38a3e536e8
#
_entry.id   56fefd5b765bc49f69811f38a3e536e8
#
_cell.length_a   1.000
_cell.length_b   1.000
_cell.length_c   1.000
_cell.angle_alpha   90.00
_cell.angle_beta   90.00
_cell.angle_gamma   90.00
#
_symmetry.space_group_name_H-M   'P 1'
#
loop_
_entity.id
_entity.type
_entity.pdbx_description
1 polymer ?
#
loop_
_entity_poly.entity_id
_entity_poly.type
_entity_poly.pdbx_seq_one_letter_code
_entity_poly.pdbx_strand_id
1 'polypeptide(L)'
;TASVSQAIGCRDDIMIYLIKCGMPEKRAFKIMEAVRKGRGLPDGAEEEMVAAGVPAWYIGSCKKIKYLFPKAHAAAYVMMAFRIAWFKVHQPLAFYAAYFYRRSQKDGFDAVMMTHGIETVKEHMKRIKNDPDKTNKDDDLFTTLEVCYEFYLRGFEFAPISIYESHATKFLI
;
A
#
# COMPACT_ATOMS: atom_id res chain seq x y z
N THR A 1 24.40 9.55 12.08
CA THR A 1 23.49 8.74 11.23
C THR A 1 22.70 7.82 12.13
N ALA A 2 21.37 7.91 12.15
CA ALA A 2 20.51 7.00 12.90
C ALA A 2 20.41 5.65 12.16
N SER A 3 20.37 4.53 12.90
CA SER A 3 20.09 3.21 12.32
C SER A 3 18.60 3.05 12.01
N VAL A 4 18.26 2.08 11.16
CA VAL A 4 16.85 1.76 10.84
C VAL A 4 16.06 1.40 12.11
N SER A 5 16.70 0.75 13.09
CA SER A 5 16.07 0.40 14.37
C SER A 5 15.79 1.60 15.28
N GLN A 6 16.38 2.76 15.00
CA GLN A 6 16.15 4.02 15.73
C GLN A 6 15.17 4.94 15.01
N ALA A 7 14.83 4.64 13.75
CA ALA A 7 13.90 5.41 12.96
C ALA A 7 12.47 5.26 13.49
N ILE A 8 11.69 6.33 13.37
CA ILE A 8 10.26 6.31 13.70
C ILE A 8 9.51 5.66 12.52
N GLY A 9 9.13 4.40 12.66
CA GLY A 9 8.39 3.65 11.65
C GLY A 9 6.88 3.60 11.89
N CYS A 10 6.45 3.69 13.15
CA CYS A 10 5.03 3.67 13.54
C CYS A 10 4.78 4.54 14.77
N ARG A 11 3.51 4.79 15.08
CA ARG A 11 3.15 5.63 16.25
C ARG A 11 3.65 5.04 17.56
N ASP A 12 3.65 3.72 17.68
CA ASP A 12 4.04 3.01 18.90
C ASP A 12 5.53 3.23 19.22
N ASP A 13 6.37 3.43 18.21
CA ASP A 13 7.80 3.71 18.41
C ASP A 13 7.99 5.03 19.16
N ILE A 14 7.19 6.05 18.88
CA ILE A 14 7.25 7.33 19.59
C ILE A 14 6.91 7.13 21.06
N MET A 15 5.79 6.47 21.35
CA MET A 15 5.34 6.27 22.72
C MET A 15 6.37 5.50 23.54
N ILE A 16 6.85 4.36 23.01
CA ILE A 16 7.81 3.49 23.69
C ILE A 16 9.14 4.22 23.93
N TYR A 17 9.60 4.97 22.93
CA TYR A 17 10.86 5.71 23.05
C TYR A 17 10.78 6.79 24.13
N LEU A 18 9.72 7.58 24.16
CA LEU A 18 9.53 8.63 25.16
C LEU A 18 9.42 8.06 26.58
N ILE A 19 8.71 6.93 26.75
CA ILE A 19 8.64 6.23 28.04
C ILE A 19 10.04 5.74 28.46
N LYS A 20 10.84 5.18 27.54
CA LYS A 20 12.23 4.78 27.83
C LYS A 20 13.13 5.95 28.21
N CYS A 21 12.86 7.15 27.72
CA CYS A 21 13.53 8.38 28.15
C CYS A 21 13.02 8.90 29.51
N GLY A 22 12.12 8.17 30.19
CA GLY A 22 11.62 8.54 31.53
C GLY A 22 10.40 9.47 31.52
N MET A 23 9.78 9.71 30.36
CA MET A 23 8.56 10.53 30.32
C MET A 23 7.35 9.74 30.84
N PRO A 24 6.40 10.40 31.54
CA PRO A 24 5.17 9.76 32.00
C PRO A 24 4.35 9.21 30.84
N GLU A 25 3.83 7.98 30.95
CA GLU A 25 3.08 7.27 29.91
C GLU A 25 1.94 8.11 29.32
N LYS A 26 1.16 8.76 30.17
CA LYS A 26 0.04 9.62 29.75
C LYS A 26 0.50 10.80 28.90
N ARG A 27 1.68 11.35 29.20
CA ARG A 27 2.25 12.46 28.42
C ARG A 27 2.84 11.96 27.12
N ALA A 28 3.60 10.86 27.14
CA ALA A 28 4.12 10.19 25.96
C ALA A 28 2.99 9.81 24.97
N PHE A 29 1.87 9.29 25.48
CA PHE A 29 0.68 9.02 24.66
C PHE A 29 0.10 10.29 24.02
N LYS A 30 -0.03 11.40 24.73
CA LYS A 30 -0.54 12.67 24.18
C LYS A 30 0.36 13.20 23.05
N ILE A 31 1.68 13.14 23.25
CA ILE A 31 2.66 13.55 22.22
C ILE A 31 2.54 12.64 20.99
N MET A 32 2.56 11.33 21.18
CA MET A 32 2.38 10.36 20.11
C MET A 32 1.09 10.60 19.32
N GLU A 33 -0.04 10.82 19.99
CA GLU A 33 -1.33 11.07 19.35
C GLU A 33 -1.37 12.36 18.52
N ALA A 34 -0.72 13.42 18.98
CA ALA A 34 -0.61 14.65 18.20
C ALA A 34 0.28 14.48 16.98
N VAL A 35 1.46 13.89 17.17
CA VAL A 35 2.44 13.64 16.09
C VAL A 35 1.86 12.73 15.01
N ARG A 36 1.24 11.61 15.39
CA ARG A 36 0.68 10.67 14.39
C ARG A 36 -0.41 11.26 13.51
N LYS A 37 -1.11 12.30 14.00
CA LYS A 37 -2.15 13.02 13.25
C LYS A 37 -1.62 14.21 12.46
N GLY A 38 -0.29 14.43 12.46
CA GLY A 38 0.34 15.54 11.76
C GLY A 38 0.09 16.92 12.41
N ARG A 39 -0.29 16.94 13.69
CA ARG A 39 -0.56 18.18 14.45
C ARG A 39 0.71 18.80 15.03
N GLY A 40 1.87 18.17 14.81
CA GLY A 40 3.12 18.57 15.43
C GLY A 40 3.20 18.20 16.91
N LEU A 41 4.07 18.89 17.64
CA LEU A 41 4.23 18.68 19.07
C LEU A 41 3.21 19.54 19.86
N PRO A 42 2.56 18.99 20.90
CA PRO A 42 1.72 19.78 21.81
C PRO A 42 2.55 20.82 22.57
N ASP A 43 1.88 21.84 23.10
CA ASP A 43 2.51 22.89 23.89
C ASP A 43 3.34 22.31 25.07
N GLY A 44 4.55 22.82 25.23
CA GLY A 44 5.52 22.39 26.24
C GLY A 44 6.15 21.03 26.01
N ALA A 45 5.74 20.31 24.95
CA ALA A 45 6.26 18.95 24.70
C ALA A 45 7.73 18.94 24.26
N GLU A 46 8.18 19.94 23.54
CA GLU A 46 9.57 20.03 23.10
C GLU A 46 10.52 20.20 24.27
N GLU A 47 10.20 21.12 25.19
CA GLU A 47 10.99 21.37 26.39
C GLU A 47 11.03 20.13 27.30
N GLU A 48 9.90 19.46 27.47
CA GLU A 48 9.80 18.22 28.22
C GLU A 48 10.64 17.09 27.60
N MET A 49 10.61 16.95 26.26
CA MET A 49 11.40 15.97 25.53
C MET A 49 12.92 16.27 25.66
N VAL A 50 13.32 17.53 25.56
CA VAL A 50 14.71 17.96 25.79
C VAL A 50 15.16 17.63 27.21
N ALA A 51 14.34 17.98 28.22
CA ALA A 51 14.61 17.68 29.64
C ALA A 51 14.73 16.17 29.90
N ALA A 52 13.97 15.34 29.17
CA ALA A 52 14.05 13.88 29.20
C ALA A 52 15.23 13.31 28.39
N GLY A 53 16.11 14.12 27.82
CA GLY A 53 17.28 13.68 27.06
C GLY A 53 16.95 13.16 25.65
N VAL A 54 15.80 13.49 25.09
CA VAL A 54 15.44 13.10 23.72
C VAL A 54 16.31 13.88 22.73
N PRO A 55 17.01 13.22 21.78
CA PRO A 55 17.89 13.89 20.84
C PRO A 55 17.15 14.88 19.92
N ALA A 56 17.80 15.99 19.57
CA ALA A 56 17.22 17.02 18.72
C ALA A 56 16.75 16.49 17.34
N TRP A 57 17.48 15.54 16.76
CA TRP A 57 17.09 14.92 15.50
C TRP A 57 15.77 14.14 15.61
N TYR A 58 15.50 13.50 16.75
CA TYR A 58 14.26 12.77 17.00
C TYR A 58 13.08 13.74 17.13
N ILE A 59 13.26 14.81 17.90
CA ILE A 59 12.30 15.90 18.04
C ILE A 59 11.98 16.52 16.67
N GLY A 60 13.03 16.81 15.88
CA GLY A 60 12.90 17.31 14.53
C GLY A 60 12.15 16.36 13.58
N SER A 61 12.32 15.05 13.77
CA SER A 61 11.57 14.03 13.04
C SER A 61 10.08 14.04 13.40
N CYS A 62 9.75 14.12 14.68
CA CYS A 62 8.37 14.22 15.17
C CYS A 62 7.62 15.43 14.56
N LYS A 63 8.30 16.56 14.38
CA LYS A 63 7.72 17.78 13.80
C LYS A 63 7.40 17.63 12.28
N LYS A 64 8.10 16.76 11.57
CA LYS A 64 7.94 16.54 10.12
C LYS A 64 6.88 15.50 9.77
N ILE A 65 6.50 14.68 10.72
CA ILE A 65 5.53 13.59 10.51
C ILE A 65 4.15 14.16 10.25
N LYS A 66 3.54 13.71 9.16
CA LYS A 66 2.17 14.08 8.77
C LYS A 66 1.15 13.04 9.19
N TYR A 67 1.53 11.76 9.15
CA TYR A 67 0.69 10.65 9.58
C TYR A 67 1.51 9.42 9.94
N LEU A 68 1.10 8.68 10.98
CA LEU A 68 1.67 7.39 11.35
C LEU A 68 0.57 6.37 11.68
N PHE A 69 0.77 5.15 11.23
CA PHE A 69 -0.09 4.02 11.55
C PHE A 69 0.37 3.29 12.83
N PRO A 70 -0.56 2.55 13.48
CA PRO A 70 -0.21 1.62 14.55
C PRO A 70 0.69 0.50 14.04
N LYS A 71 1.60 0.00 14.87
CA LYS A 71 2.47 -1.14 14.55
C LYS A 71 1.66 -2.40 14.21
N ALA A 72 0.63 -2.70 15.00
CA ALA A 72 -0.24 -3.84 14.75
C ALA A 72 -0.96 -3.75 13.39
N HIS A 73 -1.41 -2.56 12.98
CA HIS A 73 -1.99 -2.33 11.68
C HIS A 73 -0.99 -2.61 10.55
N ALA A 74 0.22 -2.04 10.65
CA ALA A 74 1.27 -2.27 9.67
C ALA A 74 1.64 -3.76 9.57
N ALA A 75 1.80 -4.44 10.70
CA ALA A 75 2.11 -5.87 10.75
C ALA A 75 1.02 -6.72 10.07
N ALA A 76 -0.27 -6.44 10.34
CA ALA A 76 -1.39 -7.15 9.74
C ALA A 76 -1.40 -7.01 8.21
N TYR A 77 -1.24 -5.80 7.69
CA TYR A 77 -1.21 -5.55 6.25
C TYR A 77 0.00 -6.16 5.56
N VAL A 78 1.19 -6.05 6.17
CA VAL A 78 2.41 -6.67 5.63
C VAL A 78 2.29 -8.19 5.61
N MET A 79 1.75 -8.81 6.66
CA MET A 79 1.51 -10.26 6.66
C MET A 79 0.56 -10.70 5.55
N MET A 80 -0.52 -9.95 5.30
CA MET A 80 -1.42 -10.25 4.18
C MET A 80 -0.72 -10.06 2.83
N ALA A 81 0.06 -9.00 2.66
CA ALA A 81 0.83 -8.77 1.44
C ALA A 81 1.81 -9.92 1.16
N PHE A 82 2.53 -10.42 2.16
CA PHE A 82 3.42 -11.58 2.01
C PHE A 82 2.65 -12.86 1.64
N ARG A 83 1.49 -13.11 2.25
CA ARG A 83 0.66 -14.28 1.90
C ARG A 83 0.18 -14.21 0.44
N ILE A 84 -0.28 -13.05 -0.01
CA ILE A 84 -0.70 -12.84 -1.40
C ILE A 84 0.50 -12.98 -2.35
N ALA A 85 1.66 -12.41 -1.99
CA ALA A 85 2.89 -12.53 -2.77
C ALA A 85 3.34 -14.00 -2.91
N TRP A 86 3.17 -14.81 -1.85
CA TRP A 86 3.47 -16.25 -1.92
C TRP A 86 2.63 -16.94 -3.01
N PHE A 87 1.32 -16.67 -3.08
CA PHE A 87 0.46 -17.20 -4.14
C PHE A 87 0.90 -16.71 -5.52
N LYS A 88 1.25 -15.43 -5.64
CA LYS A 88 1.73 -14.84 -6.90
C LYS A 88 2.99 -15.53 -7.42
N VAL A 89 3.86 -16.01 -6.53
CA VAL A 89 5.11 -16.71 -6.88
C VAL A 89 4.86 -18.18 -7.15
N HIS A 90 4.15 -18.88 -6.25
CA HIS A 90 4.05 -20.35 -6.25
C HIS A 90 2.79 -20.88 -6.95
N GLN A 91 1.72 -20.07 -7.05
CA GLN A 91 0.45 -20.41 -7.67
C GLN A 91 -0.04 -19.24 -8.55
N PRO A 92 0.75 -18.81 -9.56
CA PRO A 92 0.50 -17.57 -10.27
C PRO A 92 -0.87 -17.52 -10.96
N LEU A 93 -1.31 -18.60 -11.60
CA LEU A 93 -2.61 -18.62 -12.27
C LEU A 93 -3.75 -18.42 -11.28
N ALA A 94 -3.70 -19.07 -10.11
CA ALA A 94 -4.70 -18.87 -9.06
C ALA A 94 -4.71 -17.42 -8.53
N PHE A 95 -3.53 -16.81 -8.39
CA PHE A 95 -3.42 -15.39 -8.03
C PHE A 95 -4.08 -14.48 -9.08
N TYR A 96 -3.74 -14.63 -10.36
CA TYR A 96 -4.27 -13.80 -11.43
C TYR A 96 -5.78 -14.01 -11.63
N ALA A 97 -6.25 -15.26 -11.60
CA ALA A 97 -7.68 -15.54 -11.70
C ALA A 97 -8.49 -14.86 -10.58
N ALA A 98 -8.02 -14.96 -9.33
CA ALA A 98 -8.64 -14.29 -8.20
C ALA A 98 -8.56 -12.76 -8.31
N TYR A 99 -7.43 -12.21 -8.76
CA TYR A 99 -7.23 -10.77 -8.93
C TYR A 99 -8.18 -10.21 -9.99
N PHE A 100 -8.20 -10.78 -11.20
CA PHE A 100 -9.06 -10.32 -12.29
C PHE A 100 -10.55 -10.50 -11.97
N TYR A 101 -10.91 -11.59 -11.31
CA TYR A 101 -12.27 -11.77 -10.81
C TYR A 101 -12.69 -10.64 -9.84
N ARG A 102 -11.84 -10.28 -8.88
CA ARG A 102 -12.13 -9.18 -7.94
C ARG A 102 -12.22 -7.83 -8.63
N ARG A 103 -11.42 -7.60 -9.67
CA ARG A 103 -11.46 -6.36 -10.46
C ARG A 103 -12.70 -6.28 -11.34
N SER A 104 -13.13 -7.39 -11.96
CA SER A 104 -14.35 -7.44 -12.78
C SER A 104 -15.62 -7.11 -11.99
N GLN A 105 -15.66 -7.40 -10.68
CA GLN A 105 -16.80 -7.06 -9.81
C GLN A 105 -16.99 -5.55 -9.59
N LYS A 106 -16.03 -4.72 -9.96
CA LYS A 106 -16.00 -3.26 -9.76
C LYS A 106 -15.75 -2.48 -11.04
N ASP A 107 -16.08 -3.05 -12.19
CA ASP A 107 -15.78 -2.48 -13.51
C ASP A 107 -14.30 -2.13 -13.73
N GLY A 108 -13.41 -2.74 -12.95
CA GLY A 108 -11.96 -2.54 -13.06
C GLY A 108 -11.26 -3.54 -13.99
N PHE A 109 -12.01 -4.38 -14.71
CA PHE A 109 -11.50 -5.28 -15.74
C PHE A 109 -12.27 -5.08 -17.03
N ASP A 110 -11.59 -4.69 -18.10
CA ASP A 110 -12.15 -4.52 -19.43
C ASP A 110 -11.57 -5.59 -20.36
N ALA A 111 -12.44 -6.48 -20.84
CA ALA A 111 -12.03 -7.61 -21.68
C ALA A 111 -11.41 -7.16 -23.00
N VAL A 112 -11.94 -6.10 -23.63
CA VAL A 112 -11.42 -5.60 -24.91
C VAL A 112 -10.01 -5.05 -24.76
N MET A 113 -9.74 -4.34 -23.66
CA MET A 113 -8.42 -3.77 -23.39
C MET A 113 -7.40 -4.81 -22.92
N MET A 114 -7.85 -5.89 -22.27
CA MET A 114 -6.97 -6.77 -21.49
C MET A 114 -6.74 -8.15 -22.14
N THR A 115 -7.68 -8.67 -22.93
CA THR A 115 -7.58 -10.05 -23.45
C THR A 115 -7.04 -10.16 -24.87
N HIS A 116 -6.77 -9.05 -25.54
CA HIS A 116 -6.29 -9.02 -26.94
C HIS A 116 -4.76 -8.95 -27.09
N GLY A 117 -4.03 -9.32 -26.05
CA GLY A 117 -2.59 -9.42 -26.06
C GLY A 117 -1.85 -8.22 -25.50
N ILE A 118 -0.55 -8.40 -25.32
CA ILE A 118 0.31 -7.45 -24.60
C ILE A 118 0.40 -6.07 -25.27
N GLU A 119 0.36 -6.01 -26.60
CA GLU A 119 0.48 -4.72 -27.30
C GLU A 119 -0.78 -3.86 -27.11
N THR A 120 -1.97 -4.47 -27.13
CA THR A 120 -3.22 -3.79 -26.83
C THR A 120 -3.20 -3.21 -25.41
N VAL A 121 -2.72 -3.99 -24.43
CA VAL A 121 -2.56 -3.52 -23.06
C VAL A 121 -1.63 -2.30 -22.98
N LYS A 122 -0.48 -2.33 -23.65
CA LYS A 122 0.46 -1.20 -23.69
C LYS A 122 -0.15 0.06 -24.29
N GLU A 123 -0.90 -0.08 -25.38
CA GLU A 123 -1.56 1.05 -26.04
C GLU A 123 -2.57 1.72 -25.11
N HIS A 124 -3.40 0.93 -24.43
CA HIS A 124 -4.37 1.44 -23.48
C HIS A 124 -3.70 2.10 -22.26
N MET A 125 -2.64 1.50 -21.72
CA MET A 125 -1.86 2.10 -20.63
C MET A 125 -1.28 3.46 -21.05
N LYS A 126 -0.70 3.55 -22.26
CA LYS A 126 -0.16 4.80 -22.79
C LYS A 126 -1.23 5.86 -22.99
N ARG A 127 -2.41 5.47 -23.50
CA ARG A 127 -3.56 6.36 -23.68
C ARG A 127 -4.00 6.95 -22.36
N ILE A 128 -4.28 6.12 -21.35
CA ILE A 128 -4.75 6.57 -20.03
C ILE A 128 -3.69 7.45 -19.35
N LYS A 129 -2.41 7.08 -19.43
CA LYS A 129 -1.33 7.86 -18.81
C LYS A 129 -1.21 9.27 -19.38
N ASN A 130 -1.50 9.45 -20.66
CA ASN A 130 -1.37 10.72 -21.38
C ASN A 130 -2.68 11.53 -21.43
N ASP A 131 -3.77 11.00 -20.87
CA ASP A 131 -5.06 11.67 -20.83
C ASP A 131 -5.06 12.75 -19.72
N PRO A 132 -5.20 14.04 -20.06
CA PRO A 132 -5.26 15.11 -19.08
C PRO A 132 -6.58 15.11 -18.27
N ASP A 133 -7.64 14.51 -18.82
CA ASP A 133 -8.99 14.48 -18.25
C ASP A 133 -9.31 13.12 -17.57
N LYS A 134 -8.27 12.32 -17.25
CA LYS A 134 -8.44 11.02 -16.61
C LYS A 134 -9.23 11.10 -15.32
N THR A 135 -10.09 10.12 -15.14
CA THR A 135 -10.95 9.94 -13.96
C THR A 135 -10.34 8.96 -12.95
N ASN A 136 -10.92 8.90 -11.75
CA ASN A 136 -10.57 7.85 -10.77
C ASN A 136 -10.82 6.42 -11.31
N LYS A 137 -11.80 6.26 -12.20
CA LYS A 137 -12.06 4.98 -12.87
C LYS A 137 -10.94 4.59 -13.82
N ASP A 138 -10.36 5.56 -14.52
CA ASP A 138 -9.21 5.33 -15.40
C ASP A 138 -7.95 4.95 -14.60
N ASP A 139 -7.75 5.53 -13.42
CA ASP A 139 -6.64 5.16 -12.52
C ASP A 139 -6.83 3.72 -11.98
N ASP A 140 -8.05 3.31 -11.63
CA ASP A 140 -8.34 1.93 -11.23
C ASP A 140 -8.12 0.94 -12.38
N LEU A 141 -8.56 1.30 -13.58
CA LEU A 141 -8.35 0.51 -14.80
C LEU A 141 -6.88 0.40 -15.15
N PHE A 142 -6.13 1.51 -15.05
CA PHE A 142 -4.69 1.54 -15.27
C PHE A 142 -3.95 0.57 -14.34
N THR A 143 -4.29 0.57 -13.06
CA THR A 143 -3.73 -0.36 -12.08
C THR A 143 -3.97 -1.83 -12.47
N THR A 144 -5.14 -2.14 -13.04
CA THR A 144 -5.43 -3.49 -13.51
C THR A 144 -4.66 -3.84 -14.78
N LEU A 145 -4.51 -2.87 -15.70
CA LEU A 145 -3.69 -3.02 -16.91
C LEU A 145 -2.22 -3.28 -16.58
N GLU A 146 -1.66 -2.65 -15.53
CA GLU A 146 -0.29 -2.96 -15.08
C GLU A 146 -0.13 -4.43 -14.66
N VAL A 147 -1.10 -4.98 -13.93
CA VAL A 147 -1.09 -6.40 -13.54
C VAL A 147 -1.31 -7.31 -14.75
N CYS A 148 -2.15 -6.89 -15.69
CA CYS A 148 -2.37 -7.61 -16.95
C CYS A 148 -1.10 -7.60 -17.83
N TYR A 149 -0.40 -6.49 -17.89
CA TYR A 149 0.88 -6.40 -18.57
C TYR A 149 1.92 -7.35 -17.98
N GLU A 150 2.03 -7.39 -16.64
CA GLU A 150 2.89 -8.36 -15.96
C GLU A 150 2.48 -9.81 -16.25
N PHE A 151 1.18 -10.11 -16.28
CA PHE A 151 0.65 -11.43 -16.62
C PHE A 151 1.18 -11.91 -17.97
N TYR A 152 1.08 -11.08 -19.00
CA TYR A 152 1.64 -11.40 -20.32
C TYR A 152 3.17 -11.51 -20.34
N LEU A 153 3.87 -10.63 -19.63
CA LEU A 153 5.34 -10.70 -19.52
C LEU A 153 5.84 -12.00 -18.87
N ARG A 154 5.01 -12.60 -18.02
CA ARG A 154 5.29 -13.90 -17.40
C ARG A 154 4.93 -15.09 -18.30
N GLY A 155 4.50 -14.86 -19.53
CA GLY A 155 4.15 -15.87 -20.50
C GLY A 155 2.76 -16.49 -20.31
N PHE A 156 1.87 -15.84 -19.55
CA PHE A 156 0.48 -16.25 -19.44
C PHE A 156 -0.38 -15.56 -20.48
N GLU A 157 -1.47 -16.20 -20.86
CA GLU A 157 -2.41 -15.69 -21.86
C GLU A 157 -3.85 -15.92 -21.41
N PHE A 158 -4.77 -15.10 -21.93
CA PHE A 158 -6.20 -15.36 -21.78
C PHE A 158 -6.65 -16.28 -22.93
N ALA A 159 -7.35 -17.34 -22.57
CA ALA A 159 -8.02 -18.17 -23.56
C ALA A 159 -9.19 -17.41 -24.21
N PRO A 160 -9.51 -17.68 -25.48
CA PRO A 160 -10.71 -17.14 -26.12
C PRO A 160 -11.97 -17.50 -25.34
N ILE A 161 -12.93 -16.57 -25.29
CA ILE A 161 -14.22 -16.84 -24.64
C ILE A 161 -14.99 -17.89 -25.43
N SER A 162 -15.39 -18.97 -24.76
CA SER A 162 -16.16 -20.09 -25.31
C SER A 162 -17.46 -20.26 -24.51
N ILE A 163 -18.59 -20.37 -25.22
CA ILE A 163 -19.87 -20.65 -24.57
C ILE A 163 -19.93 -22.05 -23.93
N TYR A 164 -19.03 -22.96 -24.29
CA TYR A 164 -18.98 -24.32 -23.80
C TYR A 164 -17.99 -24.51 -22.64
N GLU A 165 -16.92 -23.71 -22.59
CA GLU A 165 -15.80 -23.90 -21.68
C GLU A 165 -15.65 -22.78 -20.67
N SER A 166 -16.05 -21.54 -21.04
CA SER A 166 -15.91 -20.39 -20.14
C SER A 166 -16.98 -20.40 -19.07
N HIS A 167 -16.61 -19.98 -17.87
CA HIS A 167 -17.56 -19.75 -16.80
C HIS A 167 -18.13 -18.32 -16.91
N ALA A 168 -19.44 -18.15 -16.67
CA ALA A 168 -20.14 -16.86 -16.86
C ALA A 168 -19.57 -15.71 -16.00
N THR A 169 -18.97 -16.00 -14.84
CA THR A 169 -18.56 -14.99 -13.86
C THR A 169 -17.17 -15.22 -13.25
N LYS A 170 -16.48 -16.31 -13.57
CA LYS A 170 -15.19 -16.66 -12.95
C LYS A 170 -14.11 -16.81 -14.01
N PHE A 171 -12.89 -16.49 -13.65
CA PHE A 171 -11.71 -16.87 -14.43
C PHE A 171 -11.33 -18.30 -14.08
N LEU A 172 -11.37 -19.18 -15.05
CA LEU A 172 -10.93 -20.58 -14.92
C LEU A 172 -9.42 -20.66 -15.19
N ILE A 173 -8.78 -21.70 -14.66
CA ILE A 173 -7.33 -21.95 -14.79
C ILE A 173 -7.15 -23.20 -15.66
#